data_d86bc7fbaf4f0e44c3d833d167631f0c
#
_entry.id   d86bc7fbaf4f0e44c3d833d167631f0c
#
_cell.length_a   1.000
_cell.length_b   1.000
_cell.length_c   1.000
_cell.angle_alpha   90.00
_cell.angle_beta   90.00
_cell.angle_gamma   90.00
#
_symmetry.space_group_name_H-M   'P 1'
#
loop_
_entity.id
_entity.type
_entity.pdbx_description
1 polymer ?
#
loop_
_entity_poly.entity_id
_entity_poly.type
_entity_poly.pdbx_seq_one_letter_code
_entity_poly.pdbx_strand_id
1 'polypeptide(L)'
;MITAITLEYIQARVIECGDCWIWQNHCQHGKYPFCRIGGMYMPVRRIAYQTLIGSIKKGHQVGVNCKTPNCVNVDHLVSRSKSAALKGHVMTQIARQRLRVSKQAQSVLLDAEKVADIRASDLTATEIERKYGLSSGYVAKIRMGLAWALPTTPFTGLGAR
;
A
#
# COMPACT_ATOMS: atom_id res chain seq x y z
N MET A 1 -3.40 -27.85 -22.54
CA MET A 1 -3.18 -26.88 -21.41
C MET A 1 -2.50 -25.65 -21.97
N ILE A 2 -3.02 -24.44 -21.68
CA ILE A 2 -2.39 -23.18 -22.12
C ILE A 2 -1.17 -22.97 -21.23
N THR A 3 0.02 -23.03 -21.79
CA THR A 3 1.29 -22.85 -21.06
C THR A 3 1.82 -21.42 -21.16
N ALA A 4 1.36 -20.65 -22.14
CA ALA A 4 1.72 -19.24 -22.32
C ALA A 4 0.51 -18.44 -22.83
N ILE A 5 0.45 -17.16 -22.51
CA ILE A 5 -0.50 -16.22 -23.10
C ILE A 5 0.10 -15.70 -24.42
N THR A 6 -0.60 -15.95 -25.52
CA THR A 6 -0.30 -15.36 -26.82
C THR A 6 -1.13 -14.08 -27.01
N LEU A 7 -0.73 -13.23 -27.96
CA LEU A 7 -1.50 -12.05 -28.34
C LEU A 7 -2.93 -12.42 -28.76
N GLU A 8 -3.06 -13.46 -29.57
CA GLU A 8 -4.36 -14.01 -30.03
C GLU A 8 -5.25 -14.44 -28.85
N TYR A 9 -4.67 -15.06 -27.82
CA TYR A 9 -5.40 -15.44 -26.62
C TYR A 9 -6.01 -14.22 -25.90
N ILE A 10 -5.28 -13.09 -25.86
CA ILE A 10 -5.74 -11.83 -25.27
C ILE A 10 -6.83 -11.25 -26.16
N GLN A 11 -6.57 -11.10 -27.46
CA GLN A 11 -7.50 -10.49 -28.43
C GLN A 11 -8.85 -11.20 -28.48
N ALA A 12 -8.87 -12.52 -28.37
CA ALA A 12 -10.12 -13.30 -28.34
C ALA A 12 -10.96 -13.07 -27.05
N ARG A 13 -10.46 -12.33 -26.04
CA ARG A 13 -11.09 -12.15 -24.73
C ARG A 13 -11.18 -10.70 -24.28
N VAL A 14 -11.05 -9.78 -25.22
CA VAL A 14 -11.16 -8.33 -24.95
C VAL A 14 -12.24 -7.71 -25.82
N ILE A 15 -12.78 -6.61 -25.36
CA ILE A 15 -13.53 -5.67 -26.19
C ILE A 15 -12.67 -4.41 -26.33
N GLU A 16 -12.49 -3.96 -27.55
CA GLU A 16 -11.81 -2.71 -27.85
C GLU A 16 -12.71 -1.53 -27.51
N CYS A 17 -12.16 -0.59 -26.74
CA CYS A 17 -12.82 0.65 -26.37
C CYS A 17 -11.82 1.80 -26.53
N GLY A 18 -11.84 2.48 -27.67
CA GLY A 18 -10.77 3.37 -28.10
C GLY A 18 -9.45 2.60 -28.17
N ASP A 19 -8.40 3.15 -27.59
CA ASP A 19 -7.08 2.49 -27.55
C ASP A 19 -6.96 1.43 -26.44
N CYS A 20 -8.01 1.20 -25.63
CA CYS A 20 -7.99 0.26 -24.53
C CYS A 20 -8.60 -1.09 -24.90
N TRP A 21 -7.98 -2.19 -24.47
CA TRP A 21 -8.49 -3.55 -24.57
C TRP A 21 -9.07 -3.99 -23.22
N ILE A 22 -10.40 -4.03 -23.15
CA ILE A 22 -11.15 -4.32 -21.93
C ILE A 22 -11.27 -5.81 -21.74
N TRP A 23 -10.65 -6.37 -20.71
CA TRP A 23 -10.72 -7.79 -20.39
C TRP A 23 -12.13 -8.21 -19.99
N GLN A 24 -12.66 -9.26 -20.67
CA GLN A 24 -14.05 -9.71 -20.50
C GLN A 24 -14.21 -10.86 -19.49
N ASN A 25 -13.12 -11.54 -19.17
CA ASN A 25 -13.17 -12.66 -18.24
C ASN A 25 -12.96 -12.18 -16.78
N HIS A 26 -12.63 -13.12 -15.90
CA HIS A 26 -12.51 -12.86 -14.48
C HIS A 26 -11.57 -11.68 -14.14
N CYS A 27 -12.12 -10.73 -13.36
CA CYS A 27 -11.37 -9.61 -12.80
C CYS A 27 -11.48 -9.64 -11.27
N GLN A 28 -10.36 -9.73 -10.57
CA GLN A 28 -10.34 -9.62 -9.12
C GLN A 28 -10.73 -8.20 -8.72
N HIS A 29 -11.72 -8.07 -7.81
CA HIS A 29 -12.30 -6.78 -7.39
C HIS A 29 -12.81 -5.91 -8.55
N GLY A 30 -13.18 -6.50 -9.69
CA GLY A 30 -13.65 -5.80 -10.88
C GLY A 30 -12.59 -4.93 -11.59
N LYS A 31 -11.33 -5.00 -11.17
CA LYS A 31 -10.25 -4.10 -11.65
C LYS A 31 -9.03 -4.82 -12.18
N TYR A 32 -8.72 -5.99 -11.66
CA TYR A 32 -7.48 -6.69 -11.95
C TYR A 32 -7.78 -7.94 -12.81
N PRO A 33 -7.39 -7.94 -14.09
CA PRO A 33 -7.59 -9.08 -14.98
C PRO A 33 -6.79 -10.31 -14.54
N PHE A 34 -7.48 -11.44 -14.39
CA PHE A 34 -6.88 -12.73 -14.06
C PHE A 34 -7.29 -13.78 -15.07
N CYS A 35 -6.41 -14.72 -15.31
CA CYS A 35 -6.68 -15.93 -16.11
C CYS A 35 -6.17 -17.16 -15.38
N ARG A 36 -6.68 -18.31 -15.78
CA ARG A 36 -6.23 -19.62 -15.28
C ARG A 36 -5.31 -20.28 -16.28
N ILE A 37 -4.05 -20.52 -15.89
CA ILE A 37 -3.04 -21.18 -16.70
C ILE A 37 -2.44 -22.31 -15.88
N GLY A 38 -2.40 -23.53 -16.44
CA GLY A 38 -1.88 -24.69 -15.73
C GLY A 38 -2.56 -24.98 -14.39
N GLY A 39 -3.85 -24.61 -14.25
CA GLY A 39 -4.58 -24.76 -12.99
C GLY A 39 -4.43 -23.60 -12.00
N MET A 40 -3.49 -22.68 -12.19
CA MET A 40 -3.23 -21.55 -11.29
C MET A 40 -3.86 -20.25 -11.80
N TYR A 41 -4.38 -19.44 -10.87
CA TYR A 41 -4.84 -18.09 -11.17
C TYR A 41 -3.65 -17.14 -11.26
N MET A 42 -3.50 -16.47 -12.38
CA MET A 42 -2.39 -15.57 -12.66
C MET A 42 -2.87 -14.23 -13.23
N PRO A 43 -2.22 -13.10 -12.87
CA PRO A 43 -2.58 -11.78 -13.39
C PRO A 43 -2.23 -11.68 -14.89
N VAL A 44 -3.23 -11.45 -15.73
CA VAL A 44 -3.09 -11.38 -17.21
C VAL A 44 -2.02 -10.38 -17.63
N ARG A 45 -2.02 -9.18 -17.03
CA ARG A 45 -1.05 -8.12 -17.35
C ARG A 45 0.40 -8.53 -17.15
N ARG A 46 0.65 -9.26 -16.06
CA ARG A 46 2.01 -9.72 -15.75
C ARG A 46 2.51 -10.71 -16.79
N ILE A 47 1.65 -11.66 -17.16
CA ILE A 47 2.02 -12.68 -18.15
C ILE A 47 2.12 -12.04 -19.53
N ALA A 48 1.14 -11.22 -19.93
CA ALA A 48 1.19 -10.48 -21.19
C ALA A 48 2.49 -9.67 -21.33
N TYR A 49 2.89 -8.96 -20.28
CA TYR A 49 4.13 -8.22 -20.27
C TYR A 49 5.35 -9.12 -20.45
N GLN A 50 5.42 -10.23 -19.70
CA GLN A 50 6.55 -11.17 -19.76
C GLN A 50 6.68 -11.85 -21.12
N THR A 51 5.56 -12.17 -21.75
CA THR A 51 5.54 -12.92 -23.02
C THR A 51 5.74 -11.99 -24.22
N LEU A 52 5.14 -10.81 -24.21
CA LEU A 52 5.05 -9.95 -25.39
C LEU A 52 6.03 -8.75 -25.34
N ILE A 53 6.44 -8.30 -24.16
CA ILE A 53 7.32 -7.13 -24.01
C ILE A 53 8.70 -7.56 -23.50
N GLY A 54 8.75 -8.38 -22.44
CA GLY A 54 10.02 -8.86 -21.91
C GLY A 54 10.03 -9.08 -20.39
N SER A 55 11.21 -9.26 -19.84
CA SER A 55 11.40 -9.61 -18.43
C SER A 55 10.99 -8.48 -17.49
N ILE A 56 10.40 -8.84 -16.35
CA ILE A 56 10.01 -7.91 -15.29
C ILE A 56 11.11 -7.89 -14.23
N LYS A 57 11.68 -6.72 -13.92
CA LYS A 57 12.69 -6.54 -12.88
C LYS A 57 12.16 -7.03 -11.52
N LYS A 58 13.07 -7.59 -10.68
CA LYS A 58 12.73 -8.02 -9.31
C LYS A 58 12.13 -6.85 -8.51
N GLY A 59 11.01 -7.09 -7.83
CA GLY A 59 10.32 -6.06 -7.05
C GLY A 59 9.41 -5.13 -7.86
N HIS A 60 9.35 -5.28 -9.19
CA HIS A 60 8.44 -4.53 -10.04
C HIS A 60 7.07 -5.23 -10.16
N GLN A 61 6.05 -4.40 -10.35
CA GLN A 61 4.69 -4.81 -10.69
C GLN A 61 4.29 -4.24 -12.04
N VAL A 62 3.44 -4.95 -12.76
CA VAL A 62 2.91 -4.49 -14.05
C VAL A 62 1.56 -3.82 -13.81
N GLY A 63 1.45 -2.60 -14.22
CA GLY A 63 0.24 -1.80 -14.24
C GLY A 63 -0.07 -1.29 -15.62
N VAL A 64 -1.03 -0.38 -15.72
CA VAL A 64 -1.36 0.34 -16.96
C VAL A 64 -1.08 1.83 -16.80
N ASN A 65 -0.80 2.51 -17.90
CA ASN A 65 -0.64 3.97 -17.95
C ASN A 65 -1.96 4.70 -18.31
N CYS A 66 -2.97 3.96 -18.78
CA CYS A 66 -4.30 4.48 -19.06
C CYS A 66 -5.18 4.53 -17.81
N LYS A 67 -6.35 5.21 -17.89
CA LYS A 67 -7.32 5.33 -16.79
C LYS A 67 -8.22 4.10 -16.62
N THR A 68 -8.20 3.17 -17.57
CA THR A 68 -9.07 2.01 -17.60
C THR A 68 -8.52 0.88 -16.73
N PRO A 69 -9.18 0.54 -15.60
CA PRO A 69 -8.60 -0.35 -14.59
C PRO A 69 -8.49 -1.81 -15.01
N ASN A 70 -9.24 -2.27 -16.01
CA ASN A 70 -9.22 -3.63 -16.56
C ASN A 70 -8.62 -3.72 -17.96
N CYS A 71 -7.91 -2.68 -18.40
CA CYS A 71 -7.19 -2.69 -19.67
C CYS A 71 -6.04 -3.68 -19.65
N VAL A 72 -5.87 -4.42 -20.77
CA VAL A 72 -4.76 -5.38 -20.99
C VAL A 72 -4.02 -5.10 -22.30
N ASN A 73 -4.25 -3.95 -22.94
CA ASN A 73 -3.52 -3.55 -24.15
C ASN A 73 -2.02 -3.51 -23.84
N VAL A 74 -1.23 -4.15 -24.69
CA VAL A 74 0.21 -4.30 -24.53
C VAL A 74 0.91 -2.94 -24.50
N ASP A 75 0.48 -1.99 -25.34
CA ASP A 75 1.05 -0.65 -25.42
C ASP A 75 0.77 0.20 -24.16
N HIS A 76 -0.25 -0.19 -23.39
CA HIS A 76 -0.58 0.46 -22.13
C HIS A 76 0.09 -0.19 -20.92
N LEU A 77 0.71 -1.37 -21.07
CA LEU A 77 1.37 -2.06 -19.96
C LEU A 77 2.70 -1.39 -19.60
N VAL A 78 2.88 -1.16 -18.31
CA VAL A 78 4.13 -0.60 -17.79
C VAL A 78 4.60 -1.35 -16.56
N SER A 79 5.90 -1.63 -16.50
CA SER A 79 6.55 -2.22 -15.35
C SER A 79 7.12 -1.12 -14.45
N ARG A 80 6.66 -1.04 -13.18
CA ARG A 80 7.07 -0.02 -12.20
C ARG A 80 7.46 -0.66 -10.89
N SER A 81 8.40 -0.04 -10.16
CA SER A 81 8.66 -0.41 -8.78
C SER A 81 7.41 -0.12 -7.90
N LYS A 82 7.29 -0.82 -6.77
CA LYS A 82 6.18 -0.56 -5.83
C LYS A 82 6.15 0.89 -5.34
N SER A 83 7.31 1.48 -5.08
CA SER A 83 7.42 2.89 -4.67
C SER A 83 6.96 3.85 -5.77
N ALA A 84 7.36 3.61 -7.03
CA ALA A 84 6.92 4.41 -8.17
C ALA A 84 5.42 4.29 -8.44
N ALA A 85 4.84 3.09 -8.26
CA ALA A 85 3.41 2.87 -8.41
C ALA A 85 2.56 3.58 -7.34
N LEU A 86 3.13 3.79 -6.14
CA LEU A 86 2.49 4.49 -5.03
C LEU A 86 2.76 6.01 -5.04
N LYS A 87 3.64 6.49 -5.93
CA LYS A 87 3.96 7.92 -6.02
C LYS A 87 2.69 8.71 -6.36
N GLY A 88 2.39 9.71 -5.55
CA GLY A 88 1.17 10.53 -5.67
C GLY A 88 -0.08 9.93 -5.00
N HIS A 89 0.00 8.71 -4.45
CA HIS A 89 -1.11 8.17 -3.68
C HIS A 89 -1.18 8.83 -2.30
N VAL A 90 -2.20 9.66 -2.10
CA VAL A 90 -2.45 10.32 -0.81
C VAL A 90 -3.28 9.38 0.06
N MET A 91 -2.69 8.95 1.18
CA MET A 91 -3.43 8.17 2.17
C MET A 91 -4.49 9.02 2.84
N THR A 92 -5.71 8.50 2.98
CA THR A 92 -6.76 9.15 3.78
C THR A 92 -6.35 9.28 5.24
N GLN A 93 -6.90 10.25 5.96
CA GLN A 93 -6.63 10.42 7.39
C GLN A 93 -6.96 9.15 8.19
N ILE A 94 -8.08 8.51 7.88
CA ILE A 94 -8.51 7.24 8.49
C ILE A 94 -7.46 6.14 8.28
N ALA A 95 -6.93 5.99 7.07
CA ALA A 95 -5.90 4.99 6.77
C ALA A 95 -4.60 5.27 7.52
N ARG A 96 -4.18 6.55 7.64
CA ARG A 96 -3.01 6.95 8.44
C ARG A 96 -3.22 6.63 9.92
N GLN A 97 -4.40 6.89 10.46
CA GLN A 97 -4.74 6.60 11.85
C GLN A 97 -4.71 5.10 12.13
N ARG A 98 -5.32 4.27 11.27
CA ARG A 98 -5.27 2.80 11.38
C ARG A 98 -3.83 2.27 11.39
N LEU A 99 -2.96 2.80 10.52
CA LEU A 99 -1.55 2.43 10.52
C LEU A 99 -0.82 2.86 11.80
N ARG A 100 -1.14 4.04 12.37
CA ARG A 100 -0.57 4.46 13.67
C ARG A 100 -0.97 3.50 14.77
N VAL A 101 -2.26 3.20 14.90
CA VAL A 101 -2.78 2.28 15.93
C VAL A 101 -2.14 0.88 15.77
N SER A 102 -2.07 0.36 14.55
CA SER A 102 -1.44 -0.94 14.29
C SER A 102 0.05 -0.95 14.67
N LYS A 103 0.80 0.10 14.34
CA LYS A 103 2.21 0.21 14.72
C LYS A 103 2.42 0.36 16.23
N GLN A 104 1.53 1.08 16.90
CA GLN A 104 1.56 1.22 18.35
C GLN A 104 1.30 -0.11 19.04
N ALA A 105 0.29 -0.87 18.60
CA ALA A 105 -0.02 -2.20 19.12
C ALA A 105 1.10 -3.22 18.89
N GLN A 106 1.92 -3.04 17.86
CA GLN A 106 3.08 -3.89 17.53
C GLN A 106 4.39 -3.39 18.18
N SER A 107 4.35 -2.29 18.94
CA SER A 107 5.54 -1.77 19.61
C SER A 107 5.98 -2.70 20.72
N VAL A 108 7.22 -3.16 20.66
CA VAL A 108 7.82 -4.04 21.67
C VAL A 108 8.33 -3.24 22.87
N LEU A 109 8.76 -2.00 22.68
CA LEU A 109 9.41 -1.18 23.70
C LEU A 109 8.42 -0.37 24.53
N LEU A 110 7.38 0.18 23.89
CA LEU A 110 6.42 1.08 24.51
C LEU A 110 4.99 0.60 24.27
N ASP A 111 4.19 0.68 25.32
CA ASP A 111 2.74 0.54 25.32
C ASP A 111 2.07 1.85 25.82
N ALA A 112 0.74 1.90 25.82
CA ALA A 112 -0.01 3.08 26.21
C ALA A 112 0.23 3.47 27.67
N GLU A 113 0.44 2.50 28.56
CA GLU A 113 0.67 2.69 29.99
C GLU A 113 2.03 3.35 30.22
N LYS A 114 3.09 2.79 29.63
CA LYS A 114 4.44 3.40 29.68
C LYS A 114 4.49 4.81 29.10
N VAL A 115 3.71 5.04 28.05
CA VAL A 115 3.63 6.40 27.46
C VAL A 115 2.92 7.37 28.40
N ALA A 116 1.89 6.95 29.13
CA ALA A 116 1.26 7.76 30.17
C ALA A 116 2.25 8.08 31.30
N ASP A 117 3.01 7.08 31.76
CA ASP A 117 4.05 7.27 32.76
C ASP A 117 5.14 8.25 32.32
N ILE A 118 5.60 8.16 31.07
CA ILE A 118 6.57 9.09 30.49
C ILE A 118 6.06 10.52 30.48
N ARG A 119 4.78 10.73 30.22
CA ARG A 119 4.15 12.06 30.21
C ARG A 119 3.96 12.65 31.59
N ALA A 120 3.62 11.79 32.56
CA ALA A 120 3.42 12.19 33.96
C ALA A 120 4.72 12.29 34.77
N SER A 121 5.82 11.72 34.28
CA SER A 121 7.08 11.66 35.00
C SER A 121 7.82 13.00 34.98
N ASP A 122 8.37 13.38 36.14
CA ASP A 122 9.25 14.56 36.33
C ASP A 122 10.72 14.27 35.98
N LEU A 123 11.06 13.01 35.62
CA LEU A 123 12.41 12.62 35.22
C LEU A 123 12.85 13.36 33.95
N THR A 124 14.15 13.57 33.83
CA THR A 124 14.71 14.17 32.61
C THR A 124 14.52 13.24 31.40
N ALA A 125 14.47 13.84 30.19
CA ALA A 125 14.31 13.08 28.98
C ALA A 125 15.42 12.00 28.82
N THR A 126 16.67 12.34 29.19
CA THR A 126 17.82 11.44 29.10
C THR A 126 17.70 10.24 30.04
N GLU A 127 17.18 10.41 31.25
CA GLU A 127 16.97 9.33 32.20
C GLU A 127 15.90 8.36 31.71
N ILE A 128 14.80 8.89 31.16
CA ILE A 128 13.72 8.09 30.57
C ILE A 128 14.20 7.33 29.34
N GLU A 129 14.97 7.99 28.45
CA GLU A 129 15.55 7.35 27.26
C GLU A 129 16.44 6.18 27.65
N ARG A 130 17.26 6.34 28.70
CA ARG A 130 18.10 5.27 29.25
C ARG A 130 17.27 4.14 29.87
N LYS A 131 16.24 4.49 30.65
CA LYS A 131 15.36 3.53 31.34
C LYS A 131 14.61 2.63 30.37
N TYR A 132 14.10 3.18 29.28
CA TYR A 132 13.29 2.44 28.30
C TYR A 132 14.04 2.07 27.02
N GLY A 133 15.34 2.36 26.92
CA GLY A 133 16.14 2.05 25.71
C GLY A 133 15.72 2.84 24.47
N LEU A 134 15.26 4.07 24.64
CA LEU A 134 14.75 4.92 23.57
C LEU A 134 15.87 5.73 22.93
N SER A 135 15.66 6.09 21.64
CA SER A 135 16.58 6.99 20.94
C SER A 135 16.49 8.41 21.47
N SER A 136 17.63 9.14 21.40
CA SER A 136 17.71 10.55 21.81
C SER A 136 16.60 11.40 21.16
N GLY A 137 15.98 12.25 21.98
CA GLY A 137 14.90 13.15 21.58
C GLY A 137 13.54 12.49 21.36
N TYR A 138 13.42 11.17 21.52
CA TYR A 138 12.12 10.49 21.32
C TYR A 138 11.15 10.79 22.47
N VAL A 139 11.64 10.90 23.71
CA VAL A 139 10.86 11.29 24.89
C VAL A 139 10.27 12.70 24.72
N ALA A 140 11.05 13.63 24.18
CA ALA A 140 10.56 14.97 23.87
C ALA A 140 9.39 14.94 22.88
N LYS A 141 9.47 14.10 21.84
CA LYS A 141 8.38 13.92 20.87
C LYS A 141 7.12 13.33 21.51
N ILE A 142 7.28 12.41 22.49
CA ILE A 142 6.14 11.83 23.23
C ILE A 142 5.48 12.90 24.09
N ARG A 143 6.26 13.71 24.83
CA ARG A 143 5.74 14.78 25.69
C ARG A 143 5.06 15.89 24.89
N MET A 144 5.59 16.25 23.74
CA MET A 144 4.98 17.21 22.81
C MET A 144 3.78 16.65 22.02
N GLY A 145 3.43 15.37 22.19
CA GLY A 145 2.34 14.74 21.44
C GLY A 145 2.63 14.48 19.95
N LEU A 146 3.87 14.68 19.52
CA LEU A 146 4.30 14.39 18.13
C LEU A 146 4.45 12.88 17.87
N ALA A 147 4.82 12.11 18.90
CA ALA A 147 4.77 10.67 18.91
C ALA A 147 3.68 10.19 19.89
N TRP A 148 3.04 9.07 19.60
CA TRP A 148 1.93 8.56 20.40
C TRP A 148 0.79 9.59 20.58
N ALA A 149 0.53 10.41 19.56
CA ALA A 149 -0.57 11.36 19.58
C ALA A 149 -1.88 10.64 19.88
N LEU A 150 -2.65 11.16 20.82
CA LEU A 150 -4.01 10.69 21.07
C LEU A 150 -4.82 10.81 19.77
N PRO A 151 -5.71 9.86 19.48
CA PRO A 151 -6.57 9.98 18.32
C PRO A 151 -7.43 11.23 18.46
N THR A 152 -7.17 12.21 17.59
CA THR A 152 -8.04 13.38 17.49
C THR A 152 -9.35 12.94 16.86
N THR A 153 -10.41 12.85 17.63
CA THR A 153 -11.76 12.75 17.08
C THR A 153 -12.13 14.09 16.45
N PRO A 154 -13.01 14.14 15.43
CA PRO A 154 -13.48 15.42 14.88
C PRO A 154 -14.15 16.32 15.92
N PHE A 155 -14.42 15.81 17.11
CA PHE A 155 -15.03 16.51 18.25
C PHE A 155 -14.03 16.94 19.34
N THR A 156 -12.73 16.57 19.24
CA THR A 156 -11.69 17.07 20.16
C THR A 156 -11.42 18.55 19.84
N GLY A 157 -11.96 19.41 20.64
CA GLY A 157 -11.87 20.87 20.50
C GLY A 157 -13.21 21.60 20.73
N LEU A 158 -14.34 20.89 20.72
CA LEU A 158 -15.66 21.48 20.96
C LEU A 158 -16.04 21.63 22.45
N GLY A 159 -15.18 21.21 23.37
CA GLY A 159 -15.43 21.26 24.82
C GLY A 159 -14.49 22.13 25.66
N ALA A 160 -13.55 22.83 25.04
CA ALA A 160 -12.65 23.75 25.77
C ALA A 160 -13.13 25.19 25.59
N ARG A 161 -14.08 25.62 26.44
CA ARG A 161 -14.33 27.00 26.84
C ARG A 161 -14.11 27.11 28.33
#